data_77fca37dbbe0a0edd848cf7e1e12cc46
#
_entry.id   77fca37dbbe0a0edd848cf7e1e12cc46
#
_cell.length_a   1.000
_cell.length_b   1.000
_cell.length_c   1.000
_cell.angle_alpha   90.00
_cell.angle_beta   90.00
_cell.angle_gamma   90.00
#
_symmetry.space_group_name_H-M   'P 1'
#
loop_
_entity.id
_entity.type
_entity.pdbx_description
1 polymer ?
#
loop_
_entity_poly.entity_id
_entity_poly.type
_entity_poly.pdbx_seq_one_letter_code
_entity_poly.pdbx_strand_id
1 'polypeptide(L)'
;MNPLILKYQSGEEIKKGDRVLFHGNPAEIELVACDPSDPQTDWYVQEYGGGVMILDPMVSGRTFISPDQIEDYEDLQFVSRS
;
A
#
# COMPACT_ATOMS: atom_id res chain seq x y z
N MET A 1 8.98 -14.85 12.24
CA MET A 1 7.83 -13.94 12.32
C MET A 1 7.11 -13.93 10.99
N ASN A 2 5.79 -14.04 11.01
CA ASN A 2 5.03 -14.06 9.76
C ASN A 2 4.94 -12.66 9.15
N PRO A 3 4.97 -12.56 7.81
CA PRO A 3 4.76 -11.26 7.17
C PRO A 3 3.39 -10.69 7.52
N LEU A 4 3.33 -9.37 7.61
CA LEU A 4 2.07 -8.67 7.80
C LEU A 4 1.27 -8.71 6.50
N ILE A 5 -0.02 -9.05 6.60
CA ILE A 5 -0.91 -9.03 5.44
C ILE A 5 -1.68 -7.73 5.45
N LEU A 6 -1.50 -6.93 4.40
CA LEU A 6 -2.18 -5.66 4.22
C LEU A 6 -3.30 -5.84 3.21
N LYS A 7 -4.48 -5.33 3.54
CA LYS A 7 -5.70 -5.49 2.72
C LYS A 7 -6.39 -4.17 2.51
N TYR A 8 -7.05 -4.05 1.36
CA TYR A 8 -7.98 -2.95 1.11
C TYR A 8 -9.23 -3.09 1.98
N GLN A 9 -10.01 -2.02 2.08
CA GLN A 9 -11.27 -2.05 2.81
C GLN A 9 -12.20 -3.14 2.28
N SER A 10 -12.16 -3.40 0.98
CA SER A 10 -12.97 -4.44 0.34
C SER A 10 -12.48 -5.87 0.59
N GLY A 11 -11.31 -6.04 1.20
CA GLY A 11 -10.81 -7.35 1.62
C GLY A 11 -9.73 -7.97 0.75
N GLU A 12 -9.45 -7.42 -0.43
CA GLU A 12 -8.39 -7.93 -1.29
C GLU A 12 -7.02 -7.62 -0.68
N GLU A 13 -6.08 -8.55 -0.81
CA GLU A 13 -4.71 -8.32 -0.38
C GLU A 13 -4.04 -7.27 -1.27
N ILE A 14 -3.34 -6.32 -0.65
CA ILE A 14 -2.63 -5.28 -1.38
C ILE A 14 -1.33 -5.84 -1.93
N LYS A 15 -1.10 -5.65 -3.23
CA LYS A 15 0.12 -6.12 -3.90
C LYS A 15 0.73 -5.01 -4.74
N LYS A 16 2.06 -5.07 -4.89
CA LYS A 16 2.79 -4.14 -5.74
C LYS A 16 2.26 -4.23 -7.17
N GLY A 17 2.03 -3.09 -7.78
CA GLY A 17 1.53 -3.01 -9.15
C GLY A 17 0.02 -2.94 -9.25
N ASP A 18 -0.70 -3.07 -8.13
CA ASP A 18 -2.16 -2.95 -8.14
C ASP A 18 -2.57 -1.56 -8.61
N ARG A 19 -3.62 -1.52 -9.41
CA ARG A 19 -4.24 -0.27 -9.82
C ARG A 19 -5.37 0.06 -8.88
N VAL A 20 -5.40 1.28 -8.39
CA VAL A 20 -6.34 1.72 -7.35
C VAL A 20 -6.88 3.09 -7.68
N LEU A 21 -7.95 3.47 -6.97
CA LEU A 21 -8.38 4.86 -6.89
C LEU A 21 -7.99 5.39 -5.52
N PHE A 22 -7.26 6.48 -5.51
CA PHE A 22 -6.84 7.14 -4.28
C PHE A 22 -7.38 8.56 -4.28
N HIS A 23 -8.28 8.87 -3.33
CA HIS A 23 -9.04 10.12 -3.29
C HIS A 23 -9.78 10.37 -4.60
N GLY A 24 -10.28 9.29 -5.23
CA GLY A 24 -11.00 9.37 -6.49
C GLY A 24 -10.14 9.49 -7.73
N ASN A 25 -8.81 9.51 -7.59
CA ASN A 25 -7.88 9.62 -8.71
C ASN A 25 -7.19 8.30 -8.98
N PRO A 26 -6.96 7.96 -10.27
CA PRO A 26 -6.20 6.76 -10.61
C PRO A 26 -4.79 6.80 -10.00
N ALA A 27 -4.41 5.72 -9.36
CA ALA A 27 -3.10 5.60 -8.72
C ALA A 27 -2.63 4.14 -8.79
N GLU A 28 -1.41 3.90 -8.32
CA GLU A 28 -0.81 2.58 -8.37
C GLU A 28 -0.09 2.31 -7.06
N ILE A 29 -0.13 1.05 -6.61
CA ILE A 29 0.64 0.61 -5.46
C ILE A 29 2.09 0.42 -5.90
N GLU A 30 2.96 1.34 -5.50
CA GLU A 30 4.37 1.30 -5.89
C GLU A 30 5.17 0.34 -5.03
N LEU A 31 4.82 0.22 -3.75
CA LEU A 31 5.58 -0.56 -2.79
C LEU A 31 4.67 -1.09 -1.71
N VAL A 32 4.88 -2.35 -1.31
CA VAL A 32 4.20 -2.94 -0.16
C VAL A 32 5.26 -3.40 0.82
N ALA A 33 5.31 -2.77 1.99
CA ALA A 33 6.27 -3.08 3.05
C ALA A 33 5.57 -3.92 4.12
N CYS A 34 5.65 -5.24 3.98
CA CYS A 34 4.99 -6.15 4.90
C CYS A 34 5.88 -7.31 5.35
N ASP A 35 7.06 -7.45 4.77
CA ASP A 35 7.97 -8.57 5.08
C ASP A 35 9.30 -8.02 5.57
N PRO A 36 9.67 -8.25 6.86
CA PRO A 36 10.95 -7.77 7.38
C PRO A 36 12.17 -8.43 6.77
N SER A 37 11.99 -9.55 6.06
CA SER A 37 13.11 -10.22 5.39
C SER A 37 13.40 -9.66 3.99
N ASP A 38 12.55 -8.77 3.47
CA ASP A 38 12.76 -8.13 2.17
C ASP A 38 13.69 -6.92 2.33
N PRO A 39 14.91 -6.96 1.79
CA PRO A 39 15.86 -5.87 1.98
C PRO A 39 15.45 -4.54 1.34
N GLN A 40 14.48 -4.57 0.40
CA GLN A 40 14.00 -3.34 -0.24
C GLN A 40 13.00 -2.60 0.64
N THR A 41 12.30 -3.30 1.52
CA THR A 41 11.22 -2.74 2.32
C THR A 41 11.43 -2.88 3.83
N ASP A 42 12.50 -3.53 4.27
CA ASP A 42 12.74 -3.79 5.70
C ASP A 42 12.84 -2.48 6.50
N TRP A 43 13.38 -1.43 5.91
CA TRP A 43 13.46 -0.13 6.57
C TRP A 43 12.07 0.38 6.98
N TYR A 44 11.08 0.25 6.08
CA TYR A 44 9.71 0.69 6.38
C TYR A 44 9.08 -0.17 7.45
N VAL A 45 9.37 -1.47 7.45
CA VAL A 45 8.86 -2.36 8.49
C VAL A 45 9.44 -1.99 9.85
N GLN A 46 10.74 -1.69 9.91
CA GLN A 46 11.41 -1.32 11.16
C GLN A 46 10.97 0.04 11.68
N GLU A 47 10.80 1.02 10.79
CA GLU A 47 10.47 2.39 11.19
C GLU A 47 8.98 2.60 11.43
N TYR A 48 8.12 1.98 10.61
CA TYR A 48 6.68 2.24 10.63
C TYR A 48 5.83 1.00 10.92
N GLY A 49 6.44 -0.16 11.08
CA GLY A 49 5.71 -1.41 11.23
C GLY A 49 5.17 -1.96 9.91
N GLY A 50 5.62 -1.41 8.79
CA GLY A 50 5.13 -1.76 7.46
C GLY A 50 4.31 -0.64 6.84
N GLY A 51 3.57 -0.95 5.79
CA GLY A 51 2.71 0.00 5.10
C GLY A 51 2.76 -0.13 3.59
N VAL A 52 2.13 0.81 2.91
CA VAL A 52 2.12 0.84 1.45
C VAL A 52 2.49 2.22 0.94
N MET A 53 3.19 2.25 -0.20
CA MET A 53 3.50 3.48 -0.91
C MET A 53 2.60 3.56 -2.14
N ILE A 54 1.85 4.64 -2.26
CA ILE A 54 0.93 4.87 -3.37
C ILE A 54 1.51 5.95 -4.25
N LEU A 55 1.62 5.64 -5.54
CA LEU A 55 2.07 6.59 -6.55
C LEU A 55 0.86 7.22 -7.23
N ASP A 56 0.72 8.53 -7.09
CA ASP A 56 -0.33 9.30 -7.75
C ASP A 56 0.28 10.02 -8.95
N PRO A 57 0.01 9.55 -10.18
CA PRO A 57 0.62 10.16 -11.37
C PRO A 57 0.07 11.55 -11.69
N MET A 58 -1.11 11.88 -11.20
CA MET A 58 -1.72 13.20 -11.46
C MET A 58 -0.97 14.34 -10.79
N VAL A 59 -0.39 14.07 -9.62
CA VAL A 59 0.37 15.09 -8.88
C VAL A 59 1.85 14.73 -8.79
N SER A 60 2.28 13.67 -9.46
CA SER A 60 3.65 13.17 -9.43
C SER A 60 4.16 12.97 -8.01
N GLY A 61 3.26 12.56 -7.11
CA GLY A 61 3.55 12.41 -5.69
C GLY A 61 3.40 10.99 -5.21
N ARG A 62 4.02 10.73 -4.07
CA ARG A 62 3.92 9.45 -3.38
C ARG A 62 3.36 9.67 -1.99
N THR A 63 2.46 8.80 -1.57
CA THR A 63 1.87 8.83 -0.24
C THR A 63 2.11 7.50 0.45
N PHE A 64 2.65 7.55 1.66
CA PHE A 64 2.86 6.35 2.47
C PHE A 64 1.73 6.24 3.48
N ILE A 65 1.11 5.04 3.56
CA ILE A 65 0.03 4.75 4.49
C ILE A 65 0.47 3.63 5.42
N SER A 66 0.41 3.87 6.72
CA SER A 66 0.78 2.90 7.74
C SER A 66 -0.28 1.79 7.87
N PRO A 67 0.10 0.60 8.41
CA PRO A 67 -0.83 -0.53 8.45
C PRO A 67 -2.09 -0.30 9.28
N ASP A 68 -2.00 0.49 10.34
CA ASP A 68 -3.13 0.78 11.21
C ASP A 68 -4.18 1.68 10.54
N GLN A 69 -3.81 2.37 9.47
CA GLN A 69 -4.71 3.24 8.74
C GLN A 69 -5.28 2.58 7.48
N ILE A 70 -4.57 1.61 6.92
CA ILE A 70 -4.90 1.07 5.59
C ILE A 70 -6.23 0.33 5.56
N GLU A 71 -6.56 -0.41 6.60
CA GLU A 71 -7.78 -1.22 6.64
C GLU A 71 -9.04 -0.36 6.69
N ASP A 72 -8.94 0.83 7.25
CA ASP A 72 -10.06 1.75 7.40
C ASP A 72 -10.02 2.90 6.38
N TYR A 73 -9.15 2.80 5.37
CA TYR A 73 -8.94 3.90 4.44
C TYR A 73 -9.97 3.86 3.32
N GLU A 74 -11.05 4.63 3.48
CA GLU A 74 -12.17 4.64 2.56
C GLU A 74 -11.82 5.20 1.18
N ASP A 75 -10.84 6.10 1.12
CA ASP A 75 -10.46 6.75 -0.13
C ASP A 75 -9.49 5.93 -0.98
N LEU A 76 -9.14 4.72 -0.52
CA LEU A 76 -8.31 3.80 -1.28
C LEU A 76 -9.16 2.62 -1.74
N GLN A 77 -9.40 2.55 -3.05
CA GLN A 77 -10.26 1.52 -3.63
C GLN A 77 -9.49 0.68 -4.64
N PHE A 78 -9.62 -0.63 -4.53
CA PHE A 78 -9.01 -1.56 -5.47
C PHE A 78 -9.74 -1.50 -6.81
N VAL A 79 -9.00 -1.41 -7.92
CA VAL A 79 -9.56 -1.39 -9.27
C VAL A 79 -9.21 -2.68 -10.00
N SER A 80 -7.93 -2.94 -10.15
CA SER A 80 -7.51 -4.13 -10.90
C SER A 80 -6.07 -4.48 -10.54
N ARG A 81 -5.70 -5.70 -10.87
CA ARG A 81 -4.35 -6.20 -10.66
C ARG A 81 -3.63 -6.32 -12.00
N SER A 82 -2.46 -5.74 -12.06
CA SER A 82 -1.65 -5.78 -13.28
C SER A 82 -0.96 -7.13 -13.48
#